data_39d7b288e4eb750681829911bbc481ee
#
_entry.id   39d7b288e4eb750681829911bbc481ee
#
_cell.length_a   1.000
_cell.length_b   1.000
_cell.length_c   1.000
_cell.angle_alpha   90.00
_cell.angle_beta   90.00
_cell.angle_gamma   90.00
#
_symmetry.space_group_name_H-M   'P 1'
#
loop_
_entity.id
_entity.type
_entity.pdbx_description
1 polymer ?
#
loop_
_entity_poly.entity_id
_entity_poly.type
_entity_poly.pdbx_seq_one_letter_code
_entity_poly.pdbx_strand_id
1 'polypeptide(L)'
;MKNEDKFFNNSIYDEQAAAFSEKQLTDPMQYQEGMEIIDSDIFDKVQTARTAYDYTKYTEADVRAALTHSERTPEDFAALLSPAALPLLEEIARAAQVERQRYFGNNVTFFTPLYIANYCENYCIYCGFNSHNKIQRACLSSEQIAAEMQAIAATGQQEILILTGESRKMSDVHYIGEACKQARQYFKVVGVEIYPLNSDEYAYLHECGVDYVTVFQETYNKDKYAQLHLAGHKRVFPYRFYAQERALRGKMRGVGFAALLGLDDFRRDALATGLHAYLLQKKYPHAEIAFSCPRLRPIINNDKIKPMDVHERQLLQVVCAYRLFMPFASITVSSRECARVRDNLMLIAANKISAGVNTGIGAHSKKHELGDEQFEIDDSRSLQEIYDALLKIGLQPVISEYVYV
;
A
#
# COMPACT_ATOMS: atom_id res chain seq x y z
N MET A 1 18.32 0.51 -28.40
CA MET A 1 18.11 1.80 -27.72
C MET A 1 17.34 1.48 -26.48
N LYS A 2 17.96 1.72 -25.34
CA LYS A 2 17.51 1.27 -24.01
C LYS A 2 16.21 1.97 -23.63
N ASN A 3 15.16 1.19 -23.34
CA ASN A 3 13.84 1.64 -22.89
C ASN A 3 13.81 2.06 -21.39
N GLU A 4 14.98 2.30 -20.81
CA GLU A 4 15.14 2.56 -19.37
C GLU A 4 14.78 4.00 -18.97
N ASP A 5 14.66 4.93 -19.93
CA ASP A 5 14.52 6.36 -19.65
C ASP A 5 13.07 6.89 -19.70
N LYS A 6 12.06 6.01 -19.83
CA LYS A 6 10.67 6.46 -20.03
C LYS A 6 9.82 6.61 -18.77
N PHE A 7 10.25 6.04 -17.63
CA PHE A 7 9.42 5.96 -16.43
C PHE A 7 9.36 7.25 -15.60
N PHE A 8 10.32 8.15 -15.81
CA PHE A 8 10.34 9.45 -15.17
C PHE A 8 10.97 10.50 -16.07
N ASN A 9 10.50 11.74 -15.96
CA ASN A 9 11.25 12.87 -16.48
C ASN A 9 12.51 13.01 -15.60
N ASN A 10 13.62 12.39 -16.04
CA ASN A 10 14.88 12.27 -15.30
C ASN A 10 15.39 13.61 -14.77
N SER A 11 15.08 14.74 -15.43
CA SER A 11 15.57 16.07 -15.06
C SER A 11 15.19 16.49 -13.62
N ILE A 12 14.04 16.05 -13.09
CA ILE A 12 13.60 16.43 -11.71
C ILE A 12 14.39 15.66 -10.66
N TYR A 13 14.72 14.40 -10.95
CA TYR A 13 15.50 13.55 -10.06
C TYR A 13 16.97 13.96 -10.06
N ASP A 14 17.49 14.30 -11.22
CA ASP A 14 18.87 14.76 -11.38
C ASP A 14 19.10 16.09 -10.64
N GLU A 15 18.14 17.03 -10.69
CA GLU A 15 18.20 18.27 -9.92
C GLU A 15 18.13 18.06 -8.41
N GLN A 16 17.26 17.17 -7.94
CA GLN A 16 17.09 16.88 -6.50
C GLN A 16 18.21 15.99 -5.97
N ALA A 17 18.66 14.99 -6.74
CA ALA A 17 19.78 14.15 -6.38
C ALA A 17 21.12 14.90 -6.44
N ALA A 18 21.31 15.83 -7.38
CA ALA A 18 22.50 16.67 -7.46
C ALA A 18 22.66 17.62 -6.28
N ALA A 19 21.56 17.97 -5.59
CA ALA A 19 21.63 18.75 -4.34
C ALA A 19 22.17 17.93 -3.16
N PHE A 20 22.18 16.59 -3.26
CA PHE A 20 22.80 15.70 -2.27
C PHE A 20 24.17 15.25 -2.76
N SER A 21 25.23 15.68 -2.07
CA SER A 21 26.58 15.20 -2.38
C SER A 21 26.66 13.69 -2.12
N GLU A 22 27.42 12.95 -2.95
CA GLU A 22 27.67 11.51 -2.77
C GLU A 22 28.16 11.13 -1.36
N LYS A 23 28.81 12.08 -0.65
CA LYS A 23 29.28 11.89 0.73
C LYS A 23 28.16 11.86 1.78
N GLN A 24 26.93 12.29 1.45
CA GLN A 24 25.77 12.29 2.34
C GLN A 24 24.88 11.06 2.16
N LEU A 25 25.06 10.30 1.08
CA LEU A 25 24.27 9.12 0.79
C LEU A 25 24.81 7.91 1.55
N THR A 26 24.02 7.39 2.48
CA THR A 26 24.30 6.10 3.14
C THR A 26 24.06 4.94 2.19
N ASP A 27 24.75 3.80 2.42
CA ASP A 27 24.48 2.57 1.68
C ASP A 27 23.03 2.11 1.99
N PRO A 28 22.14 2.00 0.97
CA PRO A 28 20.76 1.60 1.17
C PRO A 28 20.61 0.11 1.56
N MET A 29 21.66 -0.68 1.45
CA MET A 29 21.67 -2.10 1.84
C MET A 29 22.17 -2.32 3.27
N GLN A 30 22.75 -1.32 3.90
CA GLN A 30 23.32 -1.42 5.24
C GLN A 30 22.27 -1.11 6.30
N TYR A 31 22.05 -2.06 7.21
CA TYR A 31 21.24 -1.84 8.41
C TYR A 31 21.87 -0.78 9.32
N GLN A 32 21.04 0.04 9.91
CA GLN A 32 21.47 1.02 10.92
C GLN A 32 21.41 0.40 12.32
N GLU A 33 22.04 1.06 13.28
CA GLU A 33 22.02 0.65 14.69
C GLU A 33 20.57 0.54 15.20
N GLY A 34 20.26 -0.54 15.93
CA GLY A 34 18.95 -0.83 16.47
C GLY A 34 17.95 -1.46 15.49
N MET A 35 18.30 -1.62 14.23
CA MET A 35 17.44 -2.32 13.25
C MET A 35 17.59 -3.83 13.37
N GLU A 36 16.48 -4.54 13.59
CA GLU A 36 16.43 -5.99 13.65
C GLU A 36 16.66 -6.61 12.25
N ILE A 37 17.61 -7.56 12.18
CA ILE A 37 17.91 -8.35 10.98
C ILE A 37 17.08 -9.63 11.02
N ILE A 38 16.41 -9.93 9.90
CA ILE A 38 15.63 -11.18 9.74
C ILE A 38 16.45 -12.19 8.95
N ASP A 39 16.62 -13.39 9.53
CA ASP A 39 17.16 -14.54 8.81
C ASP A 39 16.04 -15.18 7.97
N SER A 40 16.05 -14.90 6.67
CA SER A 40 15.03 -15.36 5.72
C SER A 40 15.55 -15.26 4.28
N ASP A 41 15.26 -16.27 3.48
CA ASP A 41 15.64 -16.34 2.06
C ASP A 41 14.62 -15.68 1.10
N ILE A 42 13.52 -15.13 1.64
CA ILE A 42 12.45 -14.54 0.84
C ILE A 42 12.96 -13.37 0.01
N PHE A 43 13.84 -12.55 0.58
CA PHE A 43 14.46 -11.43 -0.13
C PHE A 43 15.18 -11.89 -1.40
N ASP A 44 16.07 -12.86 -1.28
CA ASP A 44 16.87 -13.35 -2.41
C ASP A 44 15.98 -14.01 -3.47
N LYS A 45 14.97 -14.78 -3.06
CA LYS A 45 13.98 -15.38 -3.96
C LYS A 45 13.21 -14.34 -4.75
N VAL A 46 12.72 -13.29 -4.08
CA VAL A 46 11.95 -12.21 -4.73
C VAL A 46 12.84 -11.40 -5.68
N GLN A 47 14.07 -11.05 -5.25
CA GLN A 47 15.01 -10.29 -6.09
C GLN A 47 15.46 -11.09 -7.31
N THR A 48 15.73 -12.39 -7.14
CA THR A 48 16.08 -13.30 -8.26
C THR A 48 14.94 -13.38 -9.26
N ALA A 49 13.73 -13.64 -8.81
CA ALA A 49 12.55 -13.73 -9.67
C ALA A 49 12.28 -12.40 -10.41
N ARG A 50 12.34 -11.27 -9.71
CA ARG A 50 12.17 -9.94 -10.31
C ARG A 50 13.19 -9.67 -11.41
N THR A 51 14.46 -10.00 -11.16
CA THR A 51 15.56 -9.76 -12.11
C THR A 51 15.46 -10.68 -13.33
N ALA A 52 15.09 -11.95 -13.11
CA ALA A 52 14.94 -12.93 -14.17
C ALA A 52 13.65 -12.75 -15.00
N TYR A 53 12.70 -11.93 -14.53
CA TYR A 53 11.41 -11.75 -15.20
C TYR A 53 11.57 -11.02 -16.53
N ASP A 54 11.59 -11.81 -17.60
CA ASP A 54 11.48 -11.33 -18.99
C ASP A 54 10.04 -11.52 -19.47
N TYR A 55 9.24 -10.47 -19.34
CA TYR A 55 7.82 -10.52 -19.72
C TYR A 55 7.60 -10.55 -21.23
N THR A 56 8.64 -10.34 -22.05
CA THR A 56 8.53 -10.38 -23.53
C THR A 56 8.44 -11.80 -24.07
N LYS A 57 8.83 -12.81 -23.28
CA LYS A 57 8.77 -14.22 -23.65
C LYS A 57 7.34 -14.81 -23.62
N TYR A 58 6.41 -14.18 -22.92
CA TYR A 58 5.05 -14.71 -22.77
C TYR A 58 4.20 -14.41 -23.99
N THR A 59 3.33 -15.36 -24.30
CA THR A 59 2.37 -15.31 -25.42
C THR A 59 0.93 -15.31 -24.88
N GLU A 60 -0.05 -15.01 -25.76
CA GLU A 60 -1.48 -15.17 -25.40
C GLU A 60 -1.83 -16.62 -25.03
N ALA A 61 -1.13 -17.61 -25.58
CA ALA A 61 -1.33 -19.02 -25.25
C ALA A 61 -0.96 -19.31 -23.77
N ASP A 62 0.15 -18.72 -23.29
CA ASP A 62 0.57 -18.85 -21.89
C ASP A 62 -0.45 -18.19 -20.95
N VAL A 63 -0.99 -17.03 -21.32
CA VAL A 63 -2.03 -16.35 -20.55
C VAL A 63 -3.31 -17.19 -20.51
N ARG A 64 -3.74 -17.76 -21.65
CA ARG A 64 -4.93 -18.64 -21.69
C ARG A 64 -4.71 -19.90 -20.84
N ALA A 65 -3.51 -20.50 -20.89
CA ALA A 65 -3.17 -21.63 -20.02
C ALA A 65 -3.30 -21.25 -18.54
N ALA A 66 -2.75 -20.11 -18.13
CA ALA A 66 -2.86 -19.60 -16.74
C ALA A 66 -4.33 -19.42 -16.31
N LEU A 67 -5.23 -19.03 -17.21
CA LEU A 67 -6.65 -18.88 -16.90
C LEU A 67 -7.37 -20.23 -16.69
N THR A 68 -6.84 -21.33 -17.24
CA THR A 68 -7.45 -22.68 -17.06
C THR A 68 -7.05 -23.36 -15.75
N HIS A 69 -5.96 -22.95 -15.13
CA HIS A 69 -5.48 -23.56 -13.90
C HIS A 69 -6.38 -23.19 -12.71
N SER A 70 -6.71 -24.14 -11.86
CA SER A 70 -7.48 -23.92 -10.62
C SER A 70 -6.63 -23.20 -9.55
N GLU A 71 -5.36 -23.56 -9.46
CA GLU A 71 -4.36 -22.90 -8.62
C GLU A 71 -3.26 -22.33 -9.52
N ARG A 72 -3.08 -21.01 -9.47
CA ARG A 72 -2.11 -20.31 -10.31
C ARG A 72 -0.73 -20.36 -9.67
N THR A 73 0.24 -20.79 -10.45
CA THR A 73 1.64 -20.81 -10.06
C THR A 73 2.27 -19.40 -10.20
N PRO A 74 3.48 -19.18 -9.66
CA PRO A 74 4.25 -17.96 -9.93
C PRO A 74 4.47 -17.69 -11.42
N GLU A 75 4.60 -18.73 -12.26
CA GLU A 75 4.75 -18.59 -13.70
C GLU A 75 3.44 -18.13 -14.38
N ASP A 76 2.30 -18.67 -13.96
CA ASP A 76 0.99 -18.19 -14.41
C ASP A 76 0.77 -16.72 -14.05
N PHE A 77 1.16 -16.34 -12.85
CA PHE A 77 1.08 -14.95 -12.39
C PHE A 77 1.96 -14.02 -13.21
N ALA A 78 3.18 -14.45 -13.56
CA ALA A 78 4.07 -13.72 -14.43
C ALA A 78 3.49 -13.55 -15.85
N ALA A 79 2.85 -14.59 -16.41
CA ALA A 79 2.16 -14.51 -17.69
C ALA A 79 0.98 -13.51 -17.66
N LEU A 80 0.17 -13.50 -16.60
CA LEU A 80 -0.95 -12.57 -16.41
C LEU A 80 -0.50 -11.10 -16.29
N LEU A 81 0.72 -10.84 -15.82
CA LEU A 81 1.30 -9.50 -15.75
C LEU A 81 1.99 -9.06 -17.04
N SER A 82 2.23 -9.96 -18.00
CA SER A 82 2.93 -9.68 -19.23
C SER A 82 2.14 -8.79 -20.20
N PRO A 83 2.78 -8.17 -21.20
CA PRO A 83 2.07 -7.46 -22.27
C PRO A 83 1.10 -8.34 -23.06
N ALA A 84 1.38 -9.66 -23.18
CA ALA A 84 0.53 -10.61 -23.87
C ALA A 84 -0.86 -10.77 -23.22
N ALA A 85 -1.01 -10.37 -21.97
CA ALA A 85 -2.30 -10.37 -21.24
C ALA A 85 -3.23 -9.20 -21.65
N LEU A 86 -2.70 -8.13 -22.24
CA LEU A 86 -3.51 -6.95 -22.54
C LEU A 86 -4.62 -7.18 -23.57
N PRO A 87 -4.44 -7.96 -24.64
CA PRO A 87 -5.54 -8.31 -25.55
C PRO A 87 -6.64 -9.16 -24.88
N LEU A 88 -6.28 -9.92 -23.83
CA LEU A 88 -7.14 -10.84 -23.11
C LEU A 88 -7.71 -10.25 -21.80
N LEU A 89 -7.56 -8.94 -21.58
CA LEU A 89 -7.89 -8.30 -20.31
C LEU A 89 -9.35 -8.50 -19.88
N GLU A 90 -10.28 -8.57 -20.83
CA GLU A 90 -11.69 -8.86 -20.52
C GLU A 90 -11.88 -10.30 -20.02
N GLU A 91 -11.20 -11.27 -20.64
CA GLU A 91 -11.24 -12.68 -20.19
C GLU A 91 -10.64 -12.81 -18.78
N ILE A 92 -9.52 -12.13 -18.54
CA ILE A 92 -8.86 -12.06 -17.24
C ILE A 92 -9.77 -11.41 -16.19
N ALA A 93 -10.44 -10.31 -16.53
CA ALA A 93 -11.35 -9.63 -15.62
C ALA A 93 -12.55 -10.50 -15.25
N ARG A 94 -13.13 -11.22 -16.18
CA ARG A 94 -14.21 -12.20 -15.92
C ARG A 94 -13.74 -13.33 -15.01
N ALA A 95 -12.56 -13.89 -15.25
CA ALA A 95 -11.99 -14.91 -14.38
C ALA A 95 -11.73 -14.38 -12.96
N ALA A 96 -11.20 -13.17 -12.84
CA ALA A 96 -10.98 -12.51 -11.55
C ALA A 96 -12.31 -12.25 -10.81
N GLN A 97 -13.36 -11.86 -11.52
CA GLN A 97 -14.69 -11.68 -10.95
C GLN A 97 -15.24 -12.99 -10.38
N VAL A 98 -15.06 -14.12 -11.05
CA VAL A 98 -15.47 -15.43 -10.55
C VAL A 98 -14.74 -15.77 -9.24
N GLU A 99 -13.43 -15.56 -9.19
CA GLU A 99 -12.66 -15.81 -7.96
C GLU A 99 -13.05 -14.82 -6.83
N ARG A 100 -13.28 -13.55 -7.17
CA ARG A 100 -13.76 -12.57 -6.20
C ARG A 100 -15.09 -12.99 -5.60
N GLN A 101 -16.04 -13.43 -6.43
CA GLN A 101 -17.35 -13.92 -5.97
C GLN A 101 -17.23 -15.19 -5.13
N ARG A 102 -16.33 -16.11 -5.49
CA ARG A 102 -16.10 -17.35 -4.73
C ARG A 102 -15.62 -17.07 -3.30
N TYR A 103 -14.73 -16.11 -3.10
CA TYR A 103 -14.11 -15.84 -1.81
C TYR A 103 -14.82 -14.76 -0.99
N PHE A 104 -15.43 -13.79 -1.64
CA PHE A 104 -15.99 -12.60 -0.97
C PHE A 104 -17.48 -12.39 -1.26
N GLY A 105 -18.09 -13.18 -2.15
CA GLY A 105 -19.47 -12.96 -2.58
C GLY A 105 -19.64 -11.56 -3.16
N ASN A 106 -20.70 -10.88 -2.78
CA ASN A 106 -20.93 -9.47 -3.15
C ASN A 106 -20.40 -8.47 -2.11
N ASN A 107 -19.73 -8.94 -1.05
CA ASN A 107 -19.32 -8.11 0.06
C ASN A 107 -18.16 -7.17 -0.32
N VAL A 108 -18.26 -5.93 0.17
CA VAL A 108 -17.20 -4.91 0.12
C VAL A 108 -17.03 -4.35 1.52
N THR A 109 -15.81 -4.44 2.06
CA THR A 109 -15.47 -3.89 3.37
C THR A 109 -14.92 -2.46 3.27
N PHE A 110 -15.06 -1.69 4.34
CA PHE A 110 -14.69 -0.28 4.40
C PHE A 110 -13.65 -0.01 5.47
N PHE A 111 -12.81 0.98 5.21
CA PHE A 111 -11.98 1.61 6.23
C PHE A 111 -11.86 3.11 5.97
N THR A 112 -11.47 3.85 7.00
CA THR A 112 -11.11 5.27 6.87
C THR A 112 -9.68 5.48 7.36
N PRO A 113 -8.80 6.13 6.56
CA PRO A 113 -7.48 6.52 7.03
C PRO A 113 -7.57 7.75 7.95
N LEU A 114 -6.79 7.73 9.02
CA LEU A 114 -6.58 8.85 9.93
C LEU A 114 -5.10 9.18 10.05
N TYR A 115 -4.71 10.34 9.53
CA TYR A 115 -3.35 10.86 9.65
C TYR A 115 -3.22 11.63 10.96
N ILE A 116 -2.39 11.13 11.90
CA ILE A 116 -2.20 11.75 13.21
C ILE A 116 -0.94 12.61 13.30
N ALA A 117 0.01 12.46 12.37
CA ALA A 117 1.21 13.29 12.27
C ALA A 117 1.77 13.27 10.84
N ASN A 118 2.35 14.40 10.37
CA ASN A 118 3.02 14.47 9.07
C ASN A 118 4.50 14.88 9.17
N TYR A 119 5.08 14.87 10.36
CA TYR A 119 6.54 14.98 10.51
C TYR A 119 7.21 13.75 9.92
N CYS A 120 8.25 13.96 9.11
CA CYS A 120 8.99 12.88 8.46
C CYS A 120 10.48 13.22 8.42
N GLU A 121 11.34 12.24 8.72
CA GLU A 121 12.80 12.36 8.68
C GLU A 121 13.38 11.90 7.34
N ASN A 122 12.54 11.30 6.48
CA ASN A 122 12.97 10.77 5.20
C ASN A 122 12.89 11.81 4.08
N TYR A 123 13.79 11.67 3.12
CA TYR A 123 13.72 12.39 1.86
C TYR A 123 13.35 11.44 0.71
N CYS A 124 12.05 11.19 0.57
CA CYS A 124 11.46 10.47 -0.56
C CYS A 124 10.95 11.50 -1.56
N ILE A 125 11.57 11.58 -2.74
CA ILE A 125 11.32 12.67 -3.69
C ILE A 125 9.89 12.73 -4.24
N TYR A 126 9.10 11.66 -4.09
CA TYR A 126 7.72 11.53 -4.57
C TYR A 126 6.66 11.70 -3.46
N CYS A 127 7.06 11.97 -2.22
CA CYS A 127 6.15 12.02 -1.08
C CYS A 127 5.94 13.47 -0.59
N GLY A 128 4.69 13.87 -0.40
CA GLY A 128 4.35 15.20 0.13
C GLY A 128 4.92 15.46 1.52
N PHE A 129 5.06 14.41 2.34
CA PHE A 129 5.60 14.53 3.70
C PHE A 129 7.13 14.53 3.78
N ASN A 130 7.86 14.43 2.65
CA ASN A 130 9.33 14.37 2.72
C ASN A 130 9.92 15.56 3.49
N SER A 131 11.06 15.34 4.15
CA SER A 131 11.68 16.30 5.06
C SER A 131 12.11 17.63 4.42
N HIS A 132 12.27 17.66 3.09
CA HIS A 132 12.66 18.84 2.32
C HIS A 132 11.47 19.60 1.73
N ASN A 133 10.25 19.04 1.79
CA ASN A 133 9.06 19.75 1.32
C ASN A 133 8.60 20.79 2.36
N LYS A 134 8.33 22.00 1.89
CA LYS A 134 7.86 23.11 2.72
C LYS A 134 6.35 23.03 2.86
N ILE A 135 5.89 22.27 3.83
CA ILE A 135 4.49 22.06 4.17
C ILE A 135 4.22 22.41 5.62
N GLN A 136 2.96 22.66 5.94
CA GLN A 136 2.51 22.81 7.32
C GLN A 136 2.59 21.45 8.03
N ARG A 137 3.40 21.38 9.10
CA ARG A 137 3.59 20.17 9.89
C ARG A 137 2.76 20.20 11.16
N ALA A 138 2.14 19.06 11.46
CA ALA A 138 1.39 18.87 12.71
C ALA A 138 1.60 17.46 13.27
N CYS A 139 1.42 17.35 14.59
CA CYS A 139 1.34 16.10 15.33
C CYS A 139 0.19 16.30 16.34
N LEU A 140 -0.87 15.50 16.24
CA LEU A 140 -2.08 15.68 17.02
C LEU A 140 -1.86 15.34 18.51
N SER A 141 -2.46 16.12 19.40
CA SER A 141 -2.55 15.75 20.81
C SER A 141 -3.55 14.59 21.02
N SER A 142 -3.51 13.96 22.19
CA SER A 142 -4.46 12.89 22.56
C SER A 142 -5.91 13.32 22.41
N GLU A 143 -6.25 14.56 22.81
CA GLU A 143 -7.59 15.13 22.72
C GLU A 143 -7.99 15.38 21.25
N GLN A 144 -7.05 15.82 20.43
CA GLN A 144 -7.28 16.02 18.98
C GLN A 144 -7.50 14.67 18.28
N ILE A 145 -6.70 13.64 18.59
CA ILE A 145 -6.89 12.28 18.10
C ILE A 145 -8.27 11.75 18.47
N ALA A 146 -8.69 11.91 19.74
CA ALA A 146 -10.01 11.49 20.18
C ALA A 146 -11.15 12.19 19.41
N ALA A 147 -11.01 13.50 19.15
CA ALA A 147 -12.00 14.27 18.39
C ALA A 147 -12.10 13.80 16.92
N GLU A 148 -10.97 13.51 16.28
CA GLU A 148 -10.94 12.95 14.92
C GLU A 148 -11.61 11.56 14.88
N MET A 149 -11.26 10.67 15.82
CA MET A 149 -11.84 9.33 15.94
C MET A 149 -13.35 9.38 16.18
N GLN A 150 -13.82 10.27 17.04
CA GLN A 150 -15.25 10.48 17.29
C GLN A 150 -15.98 10.92 16.01
N ALA A 151 -15.40 11.84 15.24
CA ALA A 151 -15.97 12.30 13.98
C ALA A 151 -16.07 11.16 12.95
N ILE A 152 -15.04 10.33 12.83
CA ILE A 152 -15.05 9.16 11.94
C ILE A 152 -16.08 8.13 12.44
N ALA A 153 -16.08 7.78 13.72
CA ALA A 153 -17.00 6.80 14.29
C ALA A 153 -18.47 7.24 14.16
N ALA A 154 -18.76 8.54 14.23
CA ALA A 154 -20.10 9.09 14.05
C ALA A 154 -20.66 8.85 12.63
N THR A 155 -19.82 8.55 11.63
CA THR A 155 -20.26 8.13 10.27
C THR A 155 -20.76 6.68 10.23
N GLY A 156 -20.56 5.91 11.31
CA GLY A 156 -20.83 4.47 11.36
C GLY A 156 -19.63 3.59 11.02
N GLN A 157 -18.47 4.18 10.66
CA GLN A 157 -17.25 3.44 10.32
C GLN A 157 -16.75 2.63 11.52
N GLN A 158 -16.34 1.38 11.26
CA GLN A 158 -15.86 0.45 12.29
C GLN A 158 -14.43 -0.04 12.11
N GLU A 159 -13.78 0.34 11.00
CA GLU A 159 -12.37 0.07 10.77
C GLU A 159 -11.62 1.37 10.50
N ILE A 160 -10.50 1.55 11.20
CA ILE A 160 -9.62 2.70 11.03
C ILE A 160 -8.21 2.25 10.64
N LEU A 161 -7.57 3.02 9.75
CA LEU A 161 -6.15 2.89 9.43
C LEU A 161 -5.43 4.13 9.94
N ILE A 162 -4.60 3.99 10.96
CA ILE A 162 -3.83 5.10 11.53
C ILE A 162 -2.52 5.26 10.76
N LEU A 163 -2.25 6.49 10.31
CA LEU A 163 -1.06 6.82 9.54
C LEU A 163 -0.25 7.93 10.20
N THR A 164 1.07 7.85 10.03
CA THR A 164 2.00 8.92 10.37
C THR A 164 3.02 9.15 9.27
N GLY A 165 3.63 10.34 9.25
CA GLY A 165 4.94 10.48 8.67
C GLY A 165 5.97 9.64 9.45
N GLU A 166 7.09 9.35 8.84
CA GLU A 166 8.12 8.49 9.44
C GLU A 166 9.09 9.35 10.28
N SER A 167 8.72 9.69 11.52
CA SER A 167 9.58 10.38 12.49
C SER A 167 9.51 9.69 13.85
N ARG A 168 10.55 8.97 14.21
CA ARG A 168 10.68 8.35 15.54
C ARG A 168 10.78 9.37 16.67
N LYS A 169 11.13 10.63 16.34
CA LYS A 169 11.22 11.71 17.31
C LYS A 169 9.85 12.35 17.63
N MET A 170 9.00 12.53 16.62
CA MET A 170 7.74 13.27 16.75
C MET A 170 6.53 12.34 16.92
N SER A 171 6.61 11.15 16.36
CA SER A 171 5.56 10.12 16.44
C SER A 171 6.23 8.76 16.67
N ASP A 172 6.75 8.57 17.89
CA ASP A 172 7.38 7.31 18.28
C ASP A 172 6.34 6.18 18.45
N VAL A 173 6.83 4.97 18.68
CA VAL A 173 5.97 3.79 18.82
C VAL A 173 5.00 3.91 19.99
N HIS A 174 5.36 4.62 21.06
CA HIS A 174 4.48 4.81 22.22
C HIS A 174 3.35 5.79 21.92
N TYR A 175 3.64 6.90 21.24
CA TYR A 175 2.63 7.84 20.74
C TYR A 175 1.62 7.11 19.82
N ILE A 176 2.11 6.29 18.90
CA ILE A 176 1.26 5.49 18.00
C ILE A 176 0.45 4.47 18.81
N GLY A 177 1.06 3.77 19.77
CA GLY A 177 0.40 2.80 20.62
C GLY A 177 -0.74 3.40 21.44
N GLU A 178 -0.54 4.59 22.03
CA GLU A 178 -1.60 5.30 22.76
C GLU A 178 -2.75 5.72 21.83
N ALA A 179 -2.45 6.16 20.61
CA ALA A 179 -3.49 6.42 19.60
C ALA A 179 -4.28 5.14 19.26
N CYS A 180 -3.62 4.00 19.14
CA CYS A 180 -4.27 2.72 18.85
C CYS A 180 -5.14 2.25 20.01
N LYS A 181 -4.73 2.41 21.28
CA LYS A 181 -5.56 2.14 22.45
C LYS A 181 -6.83 3.00 22.48
N GLN A 182 -6.72 4.28 22.09
CA GLN A 182 -7.89 5.13 21.94
C GLN A 182 -8.80 4.64 20.81
N ALA A 183 -8.22 4.25 19.65
CA ALA A 183 -8.98 3.76 18.52
C ALA A 183 -9.82 2.52 18.86
N ARG A 184 -9.34 1.61 19.70
CA ARG A 184 -10.11 0.42 20.16
C ARG A 184 -11.39 0.76 20.93
N GLN A 185 -11.53 1.97 21.42
CA GLN A 185 -12.77 2.42 22.07
C GLN A 185 -13.87 2.74 21.05
N TYR A 186 -13.51 3.03 19.81
CA TYR A 186 -14.43 3.46 18.76
C TYR A 186 -14.56 2.45 17.62
N PHE A 187 -13.49 1.70 17.33
CA PHE A 187 -13.39 0.86 16.13
C PHE A 187 -13.15 -0.61 16.51
N LYS A 188 -13.73 -1.52 15.73
CA LYS A 188 -13.55 -2.97 15.90
C LYS A 188 -12.24 -3.46 15.29
N VAL A 189 -11.80 -2.81 14.22
CA VAL A 189 -10.55 -3.15 13.51
C VAL A 189 -9.66 -1.91 13.46
N VAL A 190 -8.41 -2.08 13.91
CA VAL A 190 -7.40 -1.03 13.92
C VAL A 190 -6.19 -1.48 13.12
N GLY A 191 -5.93 -0.83 12.00
CA GLY A 191 -4.72 -0.99 11.21
C GLY A 191 -3.76 0.17 11.41
N VAL A 192 -2.49 -0.06 11.09
CA VAL A 192 -1.47 1.00 11.02
C VAL A 192 -0.70 0.96 9.70
N GLU A 193 -0.43 2.14 9.15
CA GLU A 193 0.48 2.36 8.03
C GLU A 193 1.54 3.38 8.47
N ILE A 194 2.64 2.86 8.98
CA ILE A 194 3.71 3.63 9.63
C ILE A 194 5.08 3.17 9.15
N TYR A 195 6.14 3.76 9.69
CA TYR A 195 7.50 3.31 9.40
C TYR A 195 7.76 1.86 9.87
N PRO A 196 8.69 1.14 9.25
CA PRO A 196 9.08 -0.20 9.69
C PRO A 196 9.56 -0.21 11.14
N LEU A 197 9.13 -1.22 11.87
CA LEU A 197 9.46 -1.45 13.28
C LEU A 197 10.20 -2.78 13.47
N ASN A 198 10.82 -2.98 14.62
CA ASN A 198 11.31 -4.27 15.07
C ASN A 198 10.16 -5.17 15.55
N SER A 199 10.41 -6.46 15.70
CA SER A 199 9.37 -7.43 16.09
C SER A 199 8.78 -7.16 17.48
N ASP A 200 9.61 -6.71 18.42
CA ASP A 200 9.18 -6.32 19.77
C ASP A 200 8.31 -5.05 19.79
N GLU A 201 8.64 -4.06 18.95
CA GLU A 201 7.84 -2.85 18.77
C GLU A 201 6.48 -3.20 18.12
N TYR A 202 6.45 -4.13 17.16
CA TYR A 202 5.18 -4.63 16.60
C TYR A 202 4.38 -5.42 17.63
N ALA A 203 5.03 -6.21 18.50
CA ALA A 203 4.36 -6.90 19.59
C ALA A 203 3.71 -5.91 20.58
N TYR A 204 4.40 -4.81 20.90
CA TYR A 204 3.84 -3.72 21.71
C TYR A 204 2.59 -3.10 21.04
N LEU A 205 2.64 -2.82 19.73
CA LEU A 205 1.47 -2.29 19.03
C LEU A 205 0.31 -3.30 18.98
N HIS A 206 0.61 -4.59 18.85
CA HIS A 206 -0.40 -5.65 18.94
C HIS A 206 -1.08 -5.62 20.32
N GLU A 207 -0.33 -5.48 21.42
CA GLU A 207 -0.87 -5.32 22.77
C GLU A 207 -1.68 -4.02 22.93
N CYS A 208 -1.37 -2.98 22.15
CA CYS A 208 -2.17 -1.75 22.07
C CYS A 208 -3.46 -1.91 21.24
N GLY A 209 -3.70 -3.09 20.68
CA GLY A 209 -4.92 -3.42 19.94
C GLY A 209 -4.82 -3.25 18.42
N VAL A 210 -3.63 -3.22 17.85
CA VAL A 210 -3.46 -3.21 16.39
C VAL A 210 -3.69 -4.62 15.83
N ASP A 211 -4.55 -4.71 14.81
CA ASP A 211 -4.89 -5.96 14.13
C ASP A 211 -3.97 -6.26 12.95
N TYR A 212 -3.63 -5.25 12.14
CA TYR A 212 -2.83 -5.42 10.93
C TYR A 212 -1.91 -4.24 10.65
N VAL A 213 -0.86 -4.53 9.90
CA VAL A 213 0.17 -3.55 9.51
C VAL A 213 0.29 -3.49 8.00
N THR A 214 0.32 -2.28 7.45
CA THR A 214 0.62 -2.05 6.04
C THR A 214 1.94 -1.29 5.92
N VAL A 215 2.90 -1.83 5.17
CA VAL A 215 4.15 -1.14 4.82
C VAL A 215 4.42 -1.35 3.35
N PHE A 216 4.32 -0.30 2.56
CA PHE A 216 4.60 -0.37 1.12
C PHE A 216 6.10 -0.41 0.88
N GLN A 217 6.55 -1.39 0.06
CA GLN A 217 7.95 -1.44 -0.39
C GLN A 217 8.28 -0.31 -1.36
N GLU A 218 7.27 0.29 -1.95
CA GLU A 218 7.33 1.36 -2.95
C GLU A 218 7.82 0.84 -4.31
N THR A 219 9.05 0.40 -4.43
CA THR A 219 9.60 -0.37 -5.56
C THR A 219 10.51 -1.48 -5.05
N TYR A 220 10.54 -2.59 -5.77
CA TYR A 220 11.44 -3.72 -5.49
C TYR A 220 12.76 -3.64 -6.27
N ASN A 221 12.97 -2.58 -7.06
CA ASN A 221 14.24 -2.27 -7.69
C ASN A 221 15.17 -1.56 -6.71
N LYS A 222 16.22 -2.24 -6.25
CA LYS A 222 17.17 -1.70 -5.25
C LYS A 222 17.83 -0.40 -5.71
N ASP A 223 18.26 -0.35 -6.98
CA ASP A 223 18.96 0.81 -7.52
C ASP A 223 18.01 2.01 -7.66
N LYS A 224 16.80 1.75 -8.17
CA LYS A 224 15.76 2.77 -8.26
C LYS A 224 15.32 3.25 -6.87
N TYR A 225 15.18 2.32 -5.90
CA TYR A 225 14.85 2.64 -4.53
C TYR A 225 15.86 3.60 -3.90
N ALA A 226 17.17 3.34 -4.12
CA ALA A 226 18.24 4.20 -3.65
C ALA A 226 18.20 5.62 -4.23
N GLN A 227 17.79 5.75 -5.51
CA GLN A 227 17.61 7.03 -6.19
C GLN A 227 16.40 7.81 -5.69
N LEU A 228 15.34 7.11 -5.25
CA LEU A 228 14.08 7.71 -4.80
C LEU A 228 14.07 8.09 -3.33
N HIS A 229 14.90 7.43 -2.51
CA HIS A 229 14.99 7.62 -1.06
C HIS A 229 16.39 8.15 -0.70
N LEU A 230 16.53 9.48 -0.67
CA LEU A 230 17.84 10.12 -0.57
C LEU A 230 18.37 10.21 0.86
N ALA A 231 17.49 10.23 1.87
CA ALA A 231 17.89 10.31 3.27
C ALA A 231 16.85 9.67 4.20
N GLY A 232 17.26 9.39 5.44
CA GLY A 232 16.43 8.86 6.51
C GLY A 232 16.38 7.35 6.60
N HIS A 233 15.67 6.83 7.60
CA HIS A 233 15.56 5.39 7.88
C HIS A 233 14.90 4.59 6.74
N LYS A 234 13.97 5.22 6.01
CA LYS A 234 13.30 4.60 4.86
C LYS A 234 14.28 4.20 3.75
N ARG A 235 15.46 4.83 3.69
CA ARG A 235 16.49 4.49 2.73
C ARG A 235 17.01 3.06 2.88
N VAL A 236 16.92 2.45 4.07
CA VAL A 236 17.39 1.08 4.31
C VAL A 236 16.43 0.06 3.69
N PHE A 237 16.74 -0.37 2.47
CA PHE A 237 15.91 -1.23 1.63
C PHE A 237 15.56 -2.57 2.29
N PRO A 238 16.51 -3.39 2.80
CA PRO A 238 16.18 -4.68 3.38
C PRO A 238 15.40 -4.55 4.68
N TYR A 239 15.62 -3.52 5.48
CA TYR A 239 14.84 -3.31 6.69
C TYR A 239 13.37 -3.05 6.37
N ARG A 240 13.07 -2.27 5.32
CA ARG A 240 11.69 -2.06 4.86
C ARG A 240 11.10 -3.32 4.25
N PHE A 241 11.87 -4.07 3.46
CA PHE A 241 11.43 -5.32 2.86
C PHE A 241 10.93 -6.32 3.89
N TYR A 242 11.62 -6.50 5.00
CA TYR A 242 11.24 -7.44 6.05
C TYR A 242 10.24 -6.89 7.08
N ALA A 243 9.62 -5.74 6.85
CA ALA A 243 8.68 -5.15 7.79
C ALA A 243 7.48 -6.06 8.08
N GLN A 244 6.89 -6.67 7.04
CA GLN A 244 5.75 -7.58 7.20
C GLN A 244 6.13 -8.85 7.97
N GLU A 245 7.32 -9.39 7.73
CA GLU A 245 7.78 -10.57 8.48
C GLU A 245 8.00 -10.25 9.95
N ARG A 246 8.58 -9.07 10.28
CA ARG A 246 8.70 -8.62 11.68
C ARG A 246 7.34 -8.39 12.32
N ALA A 247 6.37 -7.84 11.58
CA ALA A 247 5.00 -7.65 12.07
C ALA A 247 4.34 -8.99 12.43
N LEU A 248 4.49 -10.03 11.61
CA LEU A 248 3.97 -11.37 11.91
C LEU A 248 4.67 -12.01 13.10
N ARG A 249 5.99 -11.82 13.26
CA ARG A 249 6.72 -12.23 14.47
C ARG A 249 6.20 -11.49 15.71
N GLY A 250 5.82 -10.23 15.58
CA GLY A 250 5.16 -9.42 16.59
C GLY A 250 3.66 -9.75 16.77
N LYS A 251 3.20 -10.90 16.24
CA LYS A 251 1.83 -11.45 16.41
C LYS A 251 0.72 -10.63 15.73
N MET A 252 1.04 -9.78 14.76
CA MET A 252 0.00 -9.13 13.96
C MET A 252 -0.83 -10.17 13.21
N ARG A 253 -2.16 -10.00 13.21
CA ARG A 253 -3.11 -10.87 12.51
C ARG A 253 -2.90 -10.83 11.00
N GLY A 254 -2.66 -9.63 10.44
CA GLY A 254 -2.54 -9.43 9.01
C GLY A 254 -1.45 -8.45 8.60
N VAL A 255 -1.04 -8.57 7.34
CA VAL A 255 -0.04 -7.70 6.73
C VAL A 255 -0.44 -7.30 5.31
N GLY A 256 -0.21 -6.01 4.99
CA GLY A 256 -0.48 -5.41 3.70
C GLY A 256 0.79 -5.19 2.87
N PHE A 257 0.67 -5.47 1.57
CA PHE A 257 1.74 -5.32 0.59
C PHE A 257 1.35 -4.34 -0.51
N ALA A 258 2.29 -3.52 -0.95
CA ALA A 258 2.16 -2.73 -2.16
C ALA A 258 3.51 -2.30 -2.72
N ALA A 259 3.53 -2.10 -4.04
CA ALA A 259 4.41 -1.18 -4.71
C ALA A 259 3.62 0.07 -5.11
N LEU A 260 4.26 1.23 -5.11
CA LEU A 260 3.68 2.45 -5.67
C LEU A 260 3.89 2.44 -7.18
N LEU A 261 2.83 2.05 -7.90
CA LEU A 261 2.88 1.82 -9.34
C LEU A 261 3.19 3.12 -10.10
N GLY A 262 4.26 3.09 -10.88
CA GLY A 262 4.78 4.24 -11.62
C GLY A 262 6.11 4.78 -11.11
N LEU A 263 6.65 4.22 -10.02
CA LEU A 263 8.02 4.54 -9.57
C LEU A 263 9.09 3.83 -10.40
N ASP A 264 8.82 2.60 -10.83
CA ASP A 264 9.68 1.78 -11.69
C ASP A 264 8.80 0.94 -12.63
N ASP A 265 9.37 -0.06 -13.30
CA ASP A 265 8.63 -1.03 -14.12
C ASP A 265 7.53 -1.71 -13.28
N PHE A 266 6.28 -1.32 -13.53
CA PHE A 266 5.14 -1.76 -12.74
C PHE A 266 4.89 -3.27 -12.80
N ARG A 267 5.26 -3.94 -13.91
CA ARG A 267 5.10 -5.39 -14.06
C ARG A 267 6.07 -6.14 -13.15
N ARG A 268 7.32 -5.70 -13.13
CA ARG A 268 8.35 -6.26 -12.26
C ARG A 268 8.05 -5.99 -10.79
N ASP A 269 7.56 -4.79 -10.46
CA ASP A 269 7.18 -4.45 -9.11
C ASP A 269 5.91 -5.18 -8.66
N ALA A 270 4.92 -5.33 -9.53
CA ALA A 270 3.72 -6.12 -9.23
C ALA A 270 4.06 -7.61 -9.03
N LEU A 271 4.93 -8.20 -9.89
CA LEU A 271 5.41 -9.57 -9.72
C LEU A 271 6.10 -9.75 -8.37
N ALA A 272 7.04 -8.87 -8.06
CA ALA A 272 7.80 -8.94 -6.81
C ALA A 272 6.89 -8.78 -5.58
N THR A 273 5.92 -7.87 -5.62
CA THR A 273 4.92 -7.68 -4.56
C THR A 273 4.10 -8.96 -4.33
N GLY A 274 3.58 -9.55 -5.40
CA GLY A 274 2.79 -10.79 -5.28
C GLY A 274 3.61 -11.98 -4.79
N LEU A 275 4.85 -12.13 -5.28
CA LEU A 275 5.76 -13.20 -4.82
C LEU A 275 6.19 -13.02 -3.37
N HIS A 276 6.44 -11.78 -2.93
CA HIS A 276 6.76 -11.49 -1.54
C HIS A 276 5.61 -11.92 -0.61
N ALA A 277 4.39 -11.52 -0.92
CA ALA A 277 3.20 -11.92 -0.17
C ALA A 277 2.99 -13.45 -0.18
N TYR A 278 3.12 -14.09 -1.33
CA TYR A 278 2.96 -15.53 -1.50
C TYR A 278 3.99 -16.34 -0.70
N LEU A 279 5.27 -15.96 -0.76
CA LEU A 279 6.33 -16.64 -0.03
C LEU A 279 6.18 -16.43 1.48
N LEU A 280 5.79 -15.23 1.90
CA LEU A 280 5.57 -14.95 3.31
C LEU A 280 4.38 -15.74 3.86
N GLN A 281 3.27 -15.84 3.09
CA GLN A 281 2.13 -16.64 3.52
C GLN A 281 2.43 -18.13 3.59
N LYS A 282 3.28 -18.65 2.70
CA LYS A 282 3.76 -20.04 2.83
C LYS A 282 4.53 -20.28 4.13
N LYS A 283 5.27 -19.28 4.59
CA LYS A 283 6.02 -19.34 5.86
C LYS A 283 5.11 -19.10 7.07
N TYR A 284 4.07 -18.28 6.91
CA TYR A 284 3.11 -17.92 7.95
C TYR A 284 1.66 -18.15 7.44
N PRO A 285 1.20 -19.42 7.39
CA PRO A 285 -0.07 -19.75 6.74
C PRO A 285 -1.31 -19.18 7.45
N HIS A 286 -1.16 -18.77 8.72
CA HIS A 286 -2.23 -18.11 9.49
C HIS A 286 -2.38 -16.61 9.20
N ALA A 287 -1.43 -16.00 8.47
CA ALA A 287 -1.44 -14.57 8.23
C ALA A 287 -2.54 -14.16 7.24
N GLU A 288 -3.28 -13.13 7.58
CA GLU A 288 -4.16 -12.45 6.63
C GLU A 288 -3.30 -11.59 5.69
N ILE A 289 -3.46 -11.82 4.39
CA ILE A 289 -2.72 -11.08 3.35
C ILE A 289 -3.62 -10.07 2.69
N ALA A 290 -3.10 -8.85 2.56
CA ALA A 290 -3.76 -7.78 1.82
C ALA A 290 -2.83 -7.16 0.77
N PHE A 291 -3.41 -6.79 -0.38
CA PHE A 291 -2.76 -5.98 -1.40
C PHE A 291 -3.38 -4.60 -1.48
N SER A 292 -2.55 -3.60 -1.64
CA SER A 292 -2.96 -2.28 -2.13
C SER A 292 -2.30 -2.02 -3.48
N CYS A 293 -3.00 -1.32 -4.37
CA CYS A 293 -2.52 -1.05 -5.73
C CYS A 293 -2.51 0.46 -6.01
N PRO A 294 -1.74 1.26 -5.22
CA PRO A 294 -1.69 2.70 -5.42
C PRO A 294 -0.91 3.04 -6.70
N ARG A 295 -1.44 3.98 -7.48
CA ARG A 295 -0.68 4.64 -8.54
C ARG A 295 -0.05 5.92 -8.02
N LEU A 296 1.09 6.29 -8.57
CA LEU A 296 1.76 7.56 -8.29
C LEU A 296 0.83 8.74 -8.60
N ARG A 297 0.77 9.72 -7.72
CA ARG A 297 -0.06 10.93 -7.87
C ARG A 297 0.80 12.18 -7.63
N PRO A 298 0.41 13.34 -8.20
CA PRO A 298 1.01 14.61 -7.84
C PRO A 298 0.98 14.84 -6.34
N ILE A 299 1.96 15.56 -5.85
CA ILE A 299 2.09 15.97 -4.45
C ILE A 299 2.13 17.49 -4.37
N ILE A 300 1.85 18.02 -3.20
CA ILE A 300 1.95 19.46 -2.93
C ILE A 300 3.37 19.94 -3.28
N ASN A 301 3.48 21.09 -3.95
CA ASN A 301 4.71 21.69 -4.45
C ASN A 301 5.45 20.91 -5.57
N ASN A 302 4.87 19.81 -6.11
CA ASN A 302 5.45 19.09 -7.24
C ASN A 302 4.38 18.39 -8.09
N ASP A 303 3.86 19.07 -9.09
CA ASP A 303 2.86 18.59 -10.05
C ASP A 303 3.45 17.74 -11.19
N LYS A 304 4.79 17.68 -11.28
CA LYS A 304 5.50 16.93 -12.32
C LYS A 304 5.56 15.44 -12.04
N ILE A 305 5.29 15.03 -10.80
CA ILE A 305 5.28 13.62 -10.40
C ILE A 305 3.98 12.97 -10.88
N LYS A 306 4.06 12.15 -11.93
CA LYS A 306 2.92 11.46 -12.55
C LYS A 306 3.30 10.03 -12.91
N PRO A 307 2.35 9.07 -12.84
CA PRO A 307 2.58 7.74 -13.39
C PRO A 307 2.63 7.85 -14.92
N MET A 308 3.77 7.53 -15.52
CA MET A 308 3.96 7.67 -16.98
C MET A 308 3.30 6.52 -17.76
N ASP A 309 3.44 5.28 -17.28
CA ASP A 309 3.05 4.07 -18.04
C ASP A 309 2.00 3.21 -17.30
N VAL A 310 1.39 3.75 -16.24
CA VAL A 310 0.38 3.03 -15.46
C VAL A 310 -0.97 3.74 -15.56
N HIS A 311 -1.69 3.44 -16.63
CA HIS A 311 -3.06 3.89 -16.83
C HIS A 311 -4.06 2.94 -16.16
N GLU A 312 -5.35 3.25 -16.21
CA GLU A 312 -6.43 2.41 -15.65
C GLU A 312 -6.37 0.95 -16.15
N ARG A 313 -6.00 0.77 -17.42
CA ARG A 313 -5.87 -0.56 -18.04
C ARG A 313 -4.78 -1.41 -17.39
N GLN A 314 -3.64 -0.82 -17.09
CA GLN A 314 -2.54 -1.50 -16.41
C GLN A 314 -2.88 -1.76 -14.93
N LEU A 315 -3.56 -0.81 -14.27
CA LEU A 315 -4.06 -1.01 -12.91
C LEU A 315 -5.04 -2.18 -12.87
N LEU A 316 -6.02 -2.25 -13.79
CA LEU A 316 -6.96 -3.36 -13.88
C LEU A 316 -6.24 -4.70 -14.07
N GLN A 317 -5.21 -4.74 -14.95
CA GLN A 317 -4.40 -5.94 -15.16
C GLN A 317 -3.75 -6.42 -13.86
N VAL A 318 -3.10 -5.51 -13.13
CA VAL A 318 -2.42 -5.84 -11.86
C VAL A 318 -3.40 -6.34 -10.80
N VAL A 319 -4.53 -5.64 -10.61
CA VAL A 319 -5.54 -6.01 -9.61
C VAL A 319 -6.15 -7.38 -9.93
N CYS A 320 -6.46 -7.65 -11.20
CA CYS A 320 -6.96 -8.95 -11.63
C CYS A 320 -5.92 -10.06 -11.46
N ALA A 321 -4.65 -9.79 -11.80
CA ALA A 321 -3.57 -10.76 -11.63
C ALA A 321 -3.38 -11.14 -10.16
N TYR A 322 -3.42 -10.18 -9.22
CA TYR A 322 -3.39 -10.48 -7.78
C TYR A 322 -4.58 -11.32 -7.34
N ARG A 323 -5.80 -10.99 -7.79
CA ARG A 323 -7.00 -11.78 -7.46
C ARG A 323 -6.91 -13.21 -7.95
N LEU A 324 -6.37 -13.43 -9.14
CA LEU A 324 -6.20 -14.76 -9.71
C LEU A 324 -5.08 -15.55 -9.02
N PHE A 325 -3.98 -14.90 -8.66
CA PHE A 325 -2.82 -15.56 -8.06
C PHE A 325 -3.04 -15.91 -6.57
N MET A 326 -3.62 -14.98 -5.81
CA MET A 326 -3.93 -15.16 -4.38
C MET A 326 -5.41 -14.82 -4.13
N PRO A 327 -6.33 -15.74 -4.50
CA PRO A 327 -7.75 -15.43 -4.59
C PRO A 327 -8.43 -15.12 -3.25
N PHE A 328 -7.82 -15.52 -2.13
CA PHE A 328 -8.28 -15.25 -0.77
C PHE A 328 -7.73 -13.93 -0.19
N ALA A 329 -6.72 -13.31 -0.80
CA ALA A 329 -6.14 -12.07 -0.30
C ALA A 329 -7.12 -10.90 -0.40
N SER A 330 -7.13 -10.02 0.61
CA SER A 330 -7.87 -8.77 0.52
C SER A 330 -7.20 -7.84 -0.51
N ILE A 331 -7.98 -7.17 -1.35
CA ILE A 331 -7.45 -6.19 -2.31
C ILE A 331 -8.14 -4.87 -2.10
N THR A 332 -7.34 -3.86 -1.76
CA THR A 332 -7.78 -2.50 -1.50
C THR A 332 -7.55 -1.61 -2.73
N VAL A 333 -8.56 -0.78 -3.06
CA VAL A 333 -8.41 0.29 -4.05
C VAL A 333 -8.43 1.64 -3.37
N SER A 334 -7.37 2.40 -3.63
CA SER A 334 -7.14 3.73 -3.05
C SER A 334 -8.07 4.80 -3.61
N SER A 335 -8.38 5.83 -2.79
CA SER A 335 -9.02 7.07 -3.20
C SER A 335 -8.19 7.94 -4.18
N ARG A 336 -6.98 7.50 -4.51
CA ARG A 336 -6.19 8.05 -5.62
C ARG A 336 -6.87 7.89 -6.98
N GLU A 337 -7.78 6.90 -7.07
CA GLU A 337 -8.56 6.61 -8.28
C GLU A 337 -9.93 7.29 -8.23
N CYS A 338 -10.44 7.69 -9.41
CA CYS A 338 -11.78 8.27 -9.51
C CYS A 338 -12.87 7.26 -9.16
N ALA A 339 -14.05 7.77 -8.77
CA ALA A 339 -15.20 6.98 -8.36
C ALA A 339 -15.56 5.86 -9.36
N ARG A 340 -15.58 6.16 -10.66
CA ARG A 340 -15.87 5.18 -11.72
C ARG A 340 -14.90 3.98 -11.69
N VAL A 341 -13.61 4.24 -11.58
CA VAL A 341 -12.60 3.17 -11.55
C VAL A 341 -12.73 2.34 -10.29
N ARG A 342 -12.92 2.98 -9.14
CA ARG A 342 -13.05 2.29 -7.85
C ARG A 342 -14.28 1.38 -7.85
N ASP A 343 -15.45 1.89 -8.25
CA ASP A 343 -16.69 1.12 -8.26
C ASP A 343 -16.60 -0.11 -9.21
N ASN A 344 -16.01 0.07 -10.39
CA ASN A 344 -15.79 -1.05 -11.32
C ASN A 344 -14.79 -2.09 -10.80
N LEU A 345 -13.70 -1.66 -10.15
CA LEU A 345 -12.73 -2.58 -9.56
C LEU A 345 -13.34 -3.41 -8.42
N MET A 346 -14.29 -2.83 -7.65
CA MET A 346 -15.03 -3.58 -6.63
C MET A 346 -15.91 -4.69 -7.25
N LEU A 347 -16.50 -4.46 -8.42
CA LEU A 347 -17.26 -5.50 -9.14
C LEU A 347 -16.36 -6.61 -9.67
N ILE A 348 -15.14 -6.27 -10.12
CA ILE A 348 -14.29 -7.17 -10.88
C ILE A 348 -13.36 -8.00 -9.97
N ALA A 349 -12.60 -7.35 -9.09
CA ALA A 349 -11.51 -8.06 -8.42
C ALA A 349 -11.24 -7.60 -6.98
N ALA A 350 -11.48 -6.35 -6.63
CA ALA A 350 -11.24 -5.83 -5.30
C ALA A 350 -12.40 -6.10 -4.32
N ASN A 351 -12.14 -6.01 -3.02
CA ASN A 351 -13.14 -6.29 -1.98
C ASN A 351 -13.07 -5.32 -0.79
N LYS A 352 -12.11 -4.38 -0.79
CA LYS A 352 -11.95 -3.40 0.28
C LYS A 352 -11.76 -2.00 -0.28
N ILE A 353 -12.42 -1.01 0.30
CA ILE A 353 -12.45 0.37 -0.18
C ILE A 353 -12.33 1.36 0.98
N SER A 354 -11.54 2.41 0.78
CA SER A 354 -11.49 3.53 1.73
C SER A 354 -12.67 4.49 1.49
N ALA A 355 -13.22 5.06 2.55
CA ALA A 355 -14.36 6.00 2.48
C ALA A 355 -14.15 7.21 3.39
N GLY A 356 -14.67 8.36 3.00
CA GLY A 356 -14.53 9.61 3.74
C GLY A 356 -13.06 9.99 3.95
N VAL A 357 -12.24 9.78 2.92
CA VAL A 357 -10.77 9.95 3.00
C VAL A 357 -10.41 11.42 3.11
N ASN A 358 -9.53 11.72 4.05
CA ASN A 358 -8.78 12.95 4.11
C ASN A 358 -7.31 12.62 4.41
N THR A 359 -6.38 13.22 3.70
CA THR A 359 -4.94 12.99 3.84
C THR A 359 -4.22 14.11 4.60
N GLY A 360 -4.95 15.15 5.01
CA GLY A 360 -4.48 16.21 5.90
C GLY A 360 -4.55 15.84 7.38
N ILE A 361 -3.90 16.61 8.23
CA ILE A 361 -3.85 16.36 9.67
C ILE A 361 -4.95 17.15 10.38
N GLY A 362 -5.84 16.45 11.11
CA GLY A 362 -6.91 17.09 11.89
C GLY A 362 -8.11 17.53 11.07
N ALA A 363 -8.38 16.89 9.95
CA ALA A 363 -9.37 17.34 8.98
C ALA A 363 -10.76 16.68 9.10
N HIS A 364 -10.92 15.58 9.87
CA HIS A 364 -12.22 14.91 10.03
C HIS A 364 -13.15 15.62 11.01
N SER A 365 -12.62 16.24 12.07
CA SER A 365 -13.42 16.93 13.10
C SER A 365 -13.93 18.31 12.68
N LYS A 366 -13.64 18.78 11.47
CA LYS A 366 -14.04 20.09 10.91
C LYS A 366 -13.55 21.31 11.69
N LYS A 367 -12.61 21.17 12.61
CA LYS A 367 -12.13 22.27 13.47
C LYS A 367 -10.98 23.07 12.89
N HIS A 368 -10.46 22.79 11.76
CA HIS A 368 -9.34 23.33 10.99
C HIS A 368 -8.34 22.24 10.66
N GLU A 369 -7.96 22.16 9.42
CA GLU A 369 -6.83 21.38 8.96
C GLU A 369 -5.56 21.94 9.61
N LEU A 370 -4.88 21.08 10.38
CA LEU A 370 -3.72 21.47 11.20
C LEU A 370 -2.40 21.24 10.44
N GLY A 371 -2.43 20.40 9.43
CA GLY A 371 -1.25 20.08 8.61
C GLY A 371 -1.63 19.61 7.22
N ASP A 372 -0.75 19.91 6.27
CA ASP A 372 -0.96 19.65 4.85
C ASP A 372 -1.05 18.15 4.53
N GLU A 373 -1.66 17.86 3.40
CA GLU A 373 -1.92 16.52 2.87
C GLU A 373 -0.67 15.85 2.28
N GLN A 374 -0.70 14.50 2.21
CA GLN A 374 0.40 13.70 1.69
C GLN A 374 0.43 13.67 0.16
N PHE A 375 -0.72 13.56 -0.47
CA PHE A 375 -0.92 13.47 -1.92
C PHE A 375 -2.36 13.83 -2.28
N GLU A 376 -2.57 14.17 -3.54
CA GLU A 376 -3.88 14.48 -4.08
C GLU A 376 -4.77 13.23 -4.18
N ILE A 377 -6.03 13.33 -3.72
CA ILE A 377 -7.06 12.30 -3.87
C ILE A 377 -8.04 12.70 -4.99
N ASP A 378 -8.61 11.69 -5.67
CA ASP A 378 -9.57 11.90 -6.76
C ASP A 378 -11.02 11.58 -6.31
N ASP A 379 -11.20 10.59 -5.42
CA ASP A 379 -12.50 10.23 -4.87
C ASP A 379 -12.62 10.65 -3.41
N SER A 380 -13.33 11.73 -3.18
CA SER A 380 -13.59 12.32 -1.86
C SER A 380 -14.96 11.95 -1.28
N ARG A 381 -15.68 10.99 -1.88
CA ARG A 381 -17.01 10.57 -1.42
C ARG A 381 -16.98 10.13 0.05
N SER A 382 -18.05 10.53 0.76
CA SER A 382 -18.35 10.07 2.11
C SER A 382 -18.63 8.55 2.18
N LEU A 383 -18.64 7.99 3.37
CA LEU A 383 -19.05 6.60 3.59
C LEU A 383 -20.43 6.31 3.00
N GLN A 384 -21.42 7.19 3.24
CA GLN A 384 -22.79 6.98 2.78
C GLN A 384 -22.89 7.03 1.26
N GLU A 385 -22.18 7.95 0.59
CA GLU A 385 -22.19 8.05 -0.88
C GLU A 385 -21.60 6.81 -1.54
N ILE A 386 -20.50 6.25 -1.00
CA ILE A 386 -19.92 5.01 -1.50
C ILE A 386 -20.84 3.82 -1.19
N TYR A 387 -21.42 3.77 0.02
CA TYR A 387 -22.37 2.75 0.42
C TYR A 387 -23.54 2.65 -0.58
N ASP A 388 -24.17 3.78 -0.88
CA ASP A 388 -25.29 3.87 -1.81
C ASP A 388 -24.89 3.53 -3.26
N ALA A 389 -23.69 3.95 -3.67
CA ALA A 389 -23.15 3.64 -4.99
C ALA A 389 -22.93 2.12 -5.18
N LEU A 390 -22.37 1.45 -4.18
CA LEU A 390 -22.14 0.00 -4.22
C LEU A 390 -23.46 -0.79 -4.24
N LEU A 391 -24.47 -0.38 -3.46
CA LEU A 391 -25.80 -1.01 -3.51
C LEU A 391 -26.44 -0.91 -4.91
N LYS A 392 -26.31 0.25 -5.58
CA LYS A 392 -26.86 0.47 -6.93
C LYS A 392 -26.27 -0.47 -7.99
N ILE A 393 -25.03 -0.91 -7.79
CA ILE A 393 -24.35 -1.85 -8.70
C ILE A 393 -24.43 -3.32 -8.24
N GLY A 394 -25.26 -3.62 -7.22
CA GLY A 394 -25.52 -4.99 -6.76
C GLY A 394 -24.47 -5.56 -5.81
N LEU A 395 -23.61 -4.71 -5.24
CA LEU A 395 -22.67 -5.11 -4.20
C LEU A 395 -23.28 -4.88 -2.80
N GLN A 396 -22.77 -5.61 -1.82
CA GLN A 396 -23.18 -5.53 -0.41
C GLN A 396 -22.11 -4.81 0.41
N PRO A 397 -22.32 -3.56 0.78
CA PRO A 397 -21.45 -2.86 1.72
C PRO A 397 -21.45 -3.54 3.09
N VAL A 398 -20.26 -3.79 3.65
CA VAL A 398 -20.06 -4.40 4.96
C VAL A 398 -19.18 -3.46 5.80
N ILE A 399 -19.79 -2.81 6.77
CA ILE A 399 -19.09 -1.84 7.62
C ILE A 399 -18.32 -2.53 8.75
N SER A 400 -18.77 -3.71 9.19
CA SER A 400 -18.19 -4.45 10.30
C SER A 400 -17.75 -5.83 9.87
N GLU A 401 -16.47 -6.14 9.97
CA GLU A 401 -15.98 -7.51 9.86
C GLU A 401 -16.29 -8.28 11.15
N TYR A 402 -16.62 -9.57 11.02
CA TYR A 402 -16.65 -10.48 12.15
C TYR A 402 -15.22 -10.88 12.47
N VAL A 403 -14.70 -10.38 13.57
CA VAL A 403 -13.45 -10.89 14.14
C VAL A 403 -13.79 -12.17 14.90
N TYR A 404 -13.35 -13.32 14.39
CA TYR A 404 -13.35 -14.55 15.20
C TYR A 404 -12.27 -14.40 16.28
N VAL A 405 -12.68 -14.36 17.52
CA VAL A 405 -11.79 -14.35 18.69
C VAL A 405 -11.44 -15.78 19.07
#